data_8ed33e0400a1d8b47a8cf802faa40f18
#
_entry.id   8ed33e0400a1d8b47a8cf802faa40f18
#
_cell.length_a   1.000
_cell.length_b   1.000
_cell.length_c   1.000
_cell.angle_alpha   90.00
_cell.angle_beta   90.00
_cell.angle_gamma   90.00
#
_symmetry.space_group_name_H-M   'P 1'
#
loop_
_entity.id
_entity.type
_entity.pdbx_description
1 polymer ?
#
loop_
_entity_poly.entity_id
_entity_poly.type
_entity_poly.pdbx_seq_one_letter_code
_entity_poly.pdbx_strand_id
1 'polypeptide(L)'
;MTDFTPETPVLTPIRDHAAELAKAEAGVAEMAAKRNNRWYPKYHIASNGGWINDPNGLCFYKGLWHVFYQLHPYGTQWGPMHWGHVSSTDMLSWKREPIMFAPSLEQEKDGVFSGSAVIDDNGDLASTTPATVGPTATTTPAATGRCR
;
A
#
# COMPACT_ATOMS: atom_id res chain seq x y z
N MET A 1 3.84 38.24 -2.54
CA MET A 1 3.71 36.83 -2.94
C MET A 1 5.05 36.20 -2.62
N THR A 2 5.14 35.43 -1.55
CA THR A 2 6.35 34.66 -1.22
C THR A 2 6.39 33.47 -2.16
N ASP A 3 7.45 33.40 -2.95
CA ASP A 3 7.72 32.30 -3.86
C ASP A 3 7.94 31.03 -3.03
N PHE A 4 6.92 30.18 -2.94
CA PHE A 4 7.01 28.90 -2.24
C PHE A 4 7.59 27.88 -3.20
N THR A 5 8.92 27.73 -3.14
CA THR A 5 9.59 26.60 -3.80
C THR A 5 9.52 25.42 -2.82
N PRO A 6 8.70 24.38 -3.08
CA PRO A 6 8.68 23.23 -2.19
C PRO A 6 10.03 22.52 -2.24
N GLU A 7 10.71 22.42 -1.09
CA GLU A 7 11.90 21.58 -0.98
C GLU A 7 11.50 20.12 -1.26
N THR A 8 12.21 19.50 -2.20
CA THR A 8 12.04 18.06 -2.44
C THR A 8 12.54 17.29 -1.22
N PRO A 9 11.69 16.51 -0.54
CA PRO A 9 12.12 15.79 0.66
C PRO A 9 13.17 14.75 0.29
N VAL A 10 14.21 14.67 1.12
CA VAL A 10 15.23 13.64 0.99
C VAL A 10 14.68 12.34 1.55
N LEU A 11 14.40 11.37 0.68
CA LEU A 11 13.99 10.02 1.08
C LEU A 11 15.23 9.23 1.51
N THR A 12 15.23 8.73 2.74
CA THR A 12 16.35 8.01 3.32
C THR A 12 16.01 6.52 3.44
N PRO A 13 16.53 5.66 2.56
CA PRO A 13 16.35 4.22 2.68
C PRO A 13 17.01 3.68 3.96
N ILE A 14 16.27 2.87 4.72
CA ILE A 14 16.77 2.17 5.92
C ILE A 14 16.70 0.64 5.77
N ARG A 15 15.99 0.15 4.75
CA ARG A 15 15.85 -1.27 4.41
C ARG A 15 15.82 -1.46 2.91
N ASP A 16 16.15 -2.66 2.46
CA ASP A 16 15.94 -3.07 1.07
C ASP A 16 14.44 -3.26 0.82
N HIS A 17 13.85 -2.40 0.01
CA HIS A 17 12.41 -2.43 -0.30
C HIS A 17 11.95 -3.76 -0.91
N ALA A 18 12.74 -4.34 -1.81
CA ALA A 18 12.40 -5.61 -2.45
C ALA A 18 12.40 -6.77 -1.43
N ALA A 19 13.36 -6.77 -0.50
CA ALA A 19 13.40 -7.75 0.58
C ALA A 19 12.23 -7.60 1.54
N GLU A 20 11.83 -6.36 1.90
CA GLU A 20 10.66 -6.11 2.75
C GLU A 20 9.35 -6.52 2.05
N LEU A 21 9.21 -6.28 0.73
CA LEU A 21 8.06 -6.77 -0.05
C LEU A 21 8.00 -8.30 -0.05
N ALA A 22 9.12 -8.99 -0.32
CA ALA A 22 9.17 -10.45 -0.32
C ALA A 22 8.81 -11.03 1.06
N LYS A 23 9.28 -10.41 2.13
CA LYS A 23 8.94 -10.79 3.51
C LYS A 23 7.44 -10.58 3.80
N ALA A 24 6.87 -9.49 3.35
CA ALA A 24 5.45 -9.19 3.52
C ALA A 24 4.57 -10.20 2.75
N GLU A 25 4.94 -10.57 1.52
CA GLU A 25 4.27 -11.61 0.74
C GLU A 25 4.30 -12.96 1.44
N ALA A 26 5.46 -13.35 2.00
CA ALA A 26 5.59 -14.57 2.77
C ALA A 26 4.71 -14.56 4.03
N GLY A 27 4.64 -13.43 4.74
CA GLY A 27 3.77 -13.25 5.91
C GLY A 27 2.29 -13.42 5.57
N VAL A 28 1.81 -12.80 4.49
CA VAL A 28 0.43 -13.00 4.02
C VAL A 28 0.17 -14.45 3.64
N ALA A 29 1.11 -15.12 2.98
CA ALA A 29 0.97 -16.53 2.58
C ALA A 29 0.87 -17.45 3.82
N GLU A 30 1.69 -17.22 4.84
CA GLU A 30 1.63 -17.96 6.11
C GLU A 30 0.28 -17.78 6.81
N MET A 31 -0.22 -16.54 6.89
CA MET A 31 -1.53 -16.27 7.48
C MET A 31 -2.67 -16.88 6.67
N ALA A 32 -2.59 -16.85 5.34
CA ALA A 32 -3.57 -17.46 4.44
C ALA A 32 -3.67 -18.98 4.63
N ALA A 33 -2.55 -19.65 4.86
CA ALA A 33 -2.51 -21.11 5.10
C ALA A 33 -3.28 -21.51 6.39
N LYS A 34 -3.39 -20.61 7.37
CA LYS A 34 -4.09 -20.82 8.65
C LYS A 34 -5.56 -20.38 8.61
N ARG A 35 -6.00 -19.76 7.50
CA ARG A 35 -7.33 -19.15 7.38
C ARG A 35 -8.44 -20.19 7.32
N ASN A 36 -9.56 -19.93 8.02
CA ASN A 36 -10.79 -20.68 7.84
C ASN A 36 -11.56 -20.17 6.63
N ASN A 37 -11.48 -20.88 5.51
CA ASN A 37 -12.09 -20.50 4.25
C ASN A 37 -13.64 -20.52 4.25
N ARG A 38 -14.28 -21.15 5.24
CA ARG A 38 -15.76 -21.16 5.37
C ARG A 38 -16.34 -19.76 5.47
N TRP A 39 -15.62 -18.85 6.15
CA TRP A 39 -16.08 -17.49 6.43
C TRP A 39 -15.39 -16.43 5.55
N TYR A 40 -14.52 -16.85 4.64
CA TYR A 40 -13.82 -15.91 3.78
C TYR A 40 -14.79 -15.31 2.75
N PRO A 41 -14.84 -13.97 2.59
CA PRO A 41 -15.73 -13.29 1.65
C PRO A 41 -15.47 -13.74 0.21
N LYS A 42 -16.56 -13.83 -0.58
CA LYS A 42 -16.47 -14.26 -1.97
C LYS A 42 -16.42 -13.11 -2.97
N TYR A 43 -16.96 -11.95 -2.60
CA TYR A 43 -17.06 -10.78 -3.48
C TYR A 43 -16.64 -9.47 -2.81
N HIS A 44 -16.43 -9.45 -1.51
CA HIS A 44 -15.84 -8.28 -0.82
C HIS A 44 -14.32 -8.32 -0.95
N ILE A 45 -13.70 -7.13 -1.00
CA ILE A 45 -12.25 -7.02 -0.86
C ILE A 45 -11.86 -7.47 0.54
N ALA A 46 -10.99 -8.49 0.59
CA ALA A 46 -10.43 -8.99 1.83
C ALA A 46 -8.98 -9.40 1.60
N SER A 47 -8.12 -9.16 2.57
CA SER A 47 -6.76 -9.69 2.51
C SER A 47 -6.77 -11.21 2.59
N ASN A 48 -5.87 -11.87 1.86
CA ASN A 48 -5.68 -13.31 1.99
C ASN A 48 -5.21 -13.71 3.39
N GLY A 49 -4.52 -12.82 4.08
CA GLY A 49 -4.07 -12.99 5.46
C GLY A 49 -3.62 -11.66 6.05
N GLY A 50 -3.53 -11.60 7.37
CA GLY A 50 -3.13 -10.40 8.09
C GLY A 50 -4.29 -9.46 8.42
N TRP A 51 -3.95 -8.30 8.97
CA TRP A 51 -4.90 -7.22 9.28
C TRP A 51 -5.15 -6.35 8.05
N ILE A 52 -6.39 -5.93 7.83
CA ILE A 52 -6.81 -5.00 6.77
C ILE A 52 -7.66 -3.88 7.38
N ASN A 53 -7.43 -2.65 6.92
CA ASN A 53 -8.30 -1.50 7.18
C ASN A 53 -8.41 -0.61 5.93
N ASP A 54 -8.22 0.68 6.02
CA ASP A 54 -8.56 1.71 5.02
C ASP A 54 -8.32 1.30 3.56
N PRO A 55 -9.35 1.25 2.71
CA PRO A 55 -9.14 1.27 1.28
C PRO A 55 -8.58 2.65 0.89
N ASN A 56 -7.61 2.66 -0.02
CA ASN A 56 -6.97 3.88 -0.49
C ASN A 56 -6.50 3.72 -1.94
N GLY A 57 -6.04 4.81 -2.56
CA GLY A 57 -5.51 4.79 -3.91
C GLY A 57 -6.46 4.22 -4.98
N LEU A 58 -7.79 4.42 -4.82
CA LEU A 58 -8.79 3.88 -5.73
C LEU A 58 -8.67 4.57 -7.09
N CYS A 59 -8.51 3.77 -8.16
CA CYS A 59 -8.44 4.31 -9.52
C CYS A 59 -8.90 3.30 -10.56
N PHE A 60 -9.23 3.81 -11.77
CA PHE A 60 -9.43 2.99 -12.95
C PHE A 60 -8.24 3.21 -13.90
N TYR A 61 -7.50 2.14 -14.19
CA TYR A 61 -6.28 2.21 -14.98
C TYR A 61 -6.13 0.98 -15.88
N LYS A 62 -5.80 1.21 -17.14
CA LYS A 62 -5.62 0.14 -18.17
C LYS A 62 -6.76 -0.88 -18.21
N GLY A 63 -8.01 -0.41 -18.06
CA GLY A 63 -9.20 -1.26 -18.14
C GLY A 63 -9.53 -2.04 -16.85
N LEU A 64 -8.83 -1.77 -15.75
CA LEU A 64 -9.05 -2.41 -14.45
C LEU A 64 -9.37 -1.37 -13.38
N TRP A 65 -10.26 -1.73 -12.47
CA TRP A 65 -10.39 -1.07 -11.18
C TRP A 65 -9.28 -1.54 -10.27
N HIS A 66 -8.53 -0.61 -9.70
CA HIS A 66 -7.49 -0.87 -8.71
C HIS A 66 -7.94 -0.33 -7.37
N VAL A 67 -7.77 -1.14 -6.33
CA VAL A 67 -7.97 -0.73 -4.94
C VAL A 67 -6.75 -1.19 -4.15
N PHE A 68 -6.13 -0.22 -3.49
CA PHE A 68 -5.12 -0.50 -2.49
C PHE A 68 -5.76 -0.44 -1.10
N TYR A 69 -5.11 -1.02 -0.12
CA TYR A 69 -5.62 -1.04 1.26
C TYR A 69 -4.48 -1.16 2.26
N GLN A 70 -4.71 -0.63 3.44
CA GLN A 70 -3.80 -0.80 4.55
C GLN A 70 -3.75 -2.26 4.96
N LEU A 71 -2.53 -2.80 5.05
CA LEU A 71 -2.27 -4.22 5.32
C LEU A 71 -1.17 -4.36 6.37
N HIS A 72 -1.44 -5.08 7.46
CA HIS A 72 -0.37 -5.62 8.31
C HIS A 72 -0.20 -7.11 8.00
N PRO A 73 0.88 -7.54 7.32
CA PRO A 73 1.01 -8.88 6.76
C PRO A 73 1.38 -9.97 7.78
N TYR A 74 1.75 -9.59 9.00
CA TYR A 74 2.36 -10.51 9.98
C TYR A 74 1.44 -10.92 11.13
N GLY A 75 0.21 -10.42 11.19
CA GLY A 75 -0.69 -10.72 12.29
C GLY A 75 -2.10 -10.18 12.08
N THR A 76 -2.99 -10.48 13.02
CA THR A 76 -4.41 -10.07 13.03
C THR A 76 -4.66 -8.85 13.90
N GLN A 77 -3.62 -8.15 14.28
CA GLN A 77 -3.68 -6.88 15.01
C GLN A 77 -3.08 -5.79 14.16
N TRP A 78 -3.44 -4.53 14.45
CA TRP A 78 -2.80 -3.39 13.82
C TRP A 78 -1.28 -3.39 14.08
N GLY A 79 -0.50 -3.01 13.09
CA GLY A 79 0.97 -2.96 13.17
C GLY A 79 1.55 -2.14 12.02
N PRO A 80 2.85 -2.19 11.76
CA PRO A 80 3.45 -1.43 10.65
C PRO A 80 2.77 -1.74 9.32
N MET A 81 2.09 -0.73 8.78
CA MET A 81 1.25 -0.86 7.59
C MET A 81 2.06 -0.98 6.31
N HIS A 82 1.55 -1.81 5.44
CA HIS A 82 1.93 -2.00 4.05
C HIS A 82 0.74 -1.61 3.17
N TRP A 83 0.93 -1.54 1.86
CA TRP A 83 -0.19 -1.42 0.91
C TRP A 83 -0.43 -2.74 0.20
N GLY A 84 -1.50 -3.43 0.59
CA GLY A 84 -2.06 -4.52 -0.22
C GLY A 84 -2.72 -3.96 -1.46
N HIS A 85 -2.89 -4.80 -2.50
CA HIS A 85 -3.42 -4.39 -3.79
C HIS A 85 -4.33 -5.47 -4.37
N VAL A 86 -5.46 -5.04 -4.91
CA VAL A 86 -6.37 -5.87 -5.70
C VAL A 86 -6.81 -5.14 -6.97
N SER A 87 -7.10 -5.91 -8.01
CA SER A 87 -7.66 -5.40 -9.26
C SER A 87 -8.93 -6.14 -9.66
N SER A 88 -9.79 -5.49 -10.46
CA SER A 88 -11.05 -6.08 -10.94
C SER A 88 -11.47 -5.46 -12.26
N THR A 89 -12.15 -6.25 -13.10
CA THR A 89 -12.85 -5.76 -14.30
C THR A 89 -14.30 -5.37 -14.04
N ASP A 90 -14.92 -5.90 -12.98
CA ASP A 90 -16.37 -5.85 -12.72
C ASP A 90 -16.74 -5.32 -11.32
N MET A 91 -15.73 -5.03 -10.47
CA MET A 91 -15.89 -4.63 -9.06
C MET A 91 -16.58 -5.69 -8.17
N LEU A 92 -16.74 -6.91 -8.65
CA LEU A 92 -17.33 -8.04 -7.92
C LEU A 92 -16.31 -9.15 -7.70
N SER A 93 -15.49 -9.42 -8.73
CA SER A 93 -14.45 -10.44 -8.71
C SER A 93 -13.09 -9.77 -8.59
N TRP A 94 -12.41 -9.98 -7.48
CA TRP A 94 -11.15 -9.31 -7.17
C TRP A 94 -9.97 -10.27 -7.29
N LYS A 95 -9.02 -9.89 -8.12
CA LYS A 95 -7.72 -10.55 -8.22
C LYS A 95 -6.76 -9.88 -7.25
N ARG A 96 -6.05 -10.67 -6.44
CA ARG A 96 -4.94 -10.16 -5.64
C ARG A 96 -3.75 -9.86 -6.54
N GLU A 97 -3.21 -8.69 -6.40
CA GLU A 97 -1.97 -8.25 -7.01
C GLU A 97 -0.85 -8.24 -5.95
N PRO A 98 0.42 -8.12 -6.35
CA PRO A 98 1.52 -7.99 -5.40
C PRO A 98 1.34 -6.80 -4.46
N ILE A 99 1.88 -6.91 -3.24
CA ILE A 99 1.95 -5.82 -2.28
C ILE A 99 2.70 -4.65 -2.93
N MET A 100 2.08 -3.46 -2.90
CA MET A 100 2.61 -2.27 -3.57
C MET A 100 3.75 -1.61 -2.80
N PHE A 101 3.57 -1.46 -1.48
CA PHE A 101 4.51 -0.79 -0.60
C PHE A 101 4.77 -1.57 0.68
N ALA A 102 6.03 -1.54 1.10
CA ALA A 102 6.49 -1.99 2.40
C ALA A 102 7.34 -0.89 3.06
N PRO A 103 7.30 -0.72 4.39
CA PRO A 103 8.12 0.27 5.09
C PRO A 103 9.61 0.04 4.84
N SER A 104 10.25 0.92 4.09
CA SER A 104 11.66 0.82 3.71
C SER A 104 12.44 2.12 3.87
N LEU A 105 11.74 3.22 4.12
CA LEU A 105 12.33 4.55 4.33
C LEU A 105 12.26 4.92 5.81
N GLU A 106 13.15 5.82 6.27
CA GLU A 106 13.08 6.36 7.63
C GLU A 106 11.72 7.02 7.91
N GLN A 107 11.16 7.68 6.89
CA GLN A 107 9.87 8.35 6.95
C GLN A 107 8.69 7.36 7.08
N GLU A 108 8.90 6.09 6.75
CA GLU A 108 7.89 5.02 6.76
C GLU A 108 8.14 3.97 7.85
N LYS A 109 9.06 4.20 8.77
CA LYS A 109 9.48 3.19 9.76
C LYS A 109 8.34 2.63 10.60
N ASP A 110 7.30 3.43 10.84
CA ASP A 110 6.12 3.07 11.60
C ASP A 110 4.97 2.54 10.72
N GLY A 111 5.14 2.56 9.40
CA GLY A 111 4.20 2.07 8.40
C GLY A 111 4.06 2.99 7.20
N VAL A 112 3.63 2.42 6.09
CA VAL A 112 3.21 3.16 4.88
C VAL A 112 1.72 3.49 5.03
N PHE A 113 1.40 4.73 5.42
CA PHE A 113 0.04 5.15 5.72
C PHE A 113 -0.79 5.41 4.45
N SER A 114 -2.13 5.53 4.63
CA SER A 114 -3.08 5.70 3.53
C SER A 114 -2.80 6.96 2.71
N GLY A 115 -2.98 6.87 1.41
CA GLY A 115 -2.72 7.94 0.47
C GLY A 115 -3.60 7.83 -0.78
N SER A 116 -3.11 8.33 -1.90
CA SER A 116 -3.84 8.41 -3.17
C SER A 116 -3.09 7.76 -4.31
N ALA A 117 -3.82 7.41 -5.36
CA ALA A 117 -3.25 7.04 -6.65
C ALA A 117 -3.66 8.06 -7.72
N VAL A 118 -2.74 8.37 -8.61
CA VAL A 118 -2.95 9.29 -9.72
C VAL A 118 -2.31 8.72 -10.99
N ILE A 119 -2.79 9.14 -12.13
CA ILE A 119 -2.11 8.87 -13.41
C ILE A 119 -1.13 10.03 -13.64
N ASP A 120 0.14 9.72 -13.78
CA ASP A 120 1.17 10.73 -14.03
C ASP A 120 1.15 11.24 -15.50
N ASP A 121 1.95 12.26 -15.79
CA ASP A 121 2.03 12.87 -17.12
C ASP A 121 2.54 11.90 -18.21
N ASN A 122 3.16 10.79 -17.84
CA ASN A 122 3.59 9.73 -18.75
C ASN A 122 2.49 8.68 -18.98
N GLY A 123 1.35 8.80 -18.32
CA GLY A 123 0.26 7.82 -18.34
C GLY A 123 0.50 6.61 -17.46
N ASP A 124 1.44 6.65 -16.52
CA ASP A 124 1.70 5.59 -15.56
C ASP A 124 0.93 5.81 -14.25
N LEU A 125 0.51 4.71 -13.64
CA LEU A 125 -0.11 4.76 -12.32
C LEU A 125 0.95 5.02 -11.25
N ALA A 126 0.86 6.18 -10.63
CA ALA A 126 1.67 6.60 -9.51
C ALA A 126 0.85 6.64 -8.22
N SER A 127 1.41 6.20 -7.12
CA SER A 127 0.77 6.27 -5.80
C SER A 127 1.58 7.15 -4.87
N THR A 128 0.87 7.93 -4.05
CA THR A 128 1.47 8.83 -3.07
C THR A 128 0.99 8.47 -1.67
N THR A 129 1.91 8.38 -0.72
CA THR A 129 1.60 8.14 0.70
C THR A 129 2.18 9.28 1.55
N PRO A 130 1.55 9.68 2.65
CA PRO A 130 2.18 10.62 3.56
C PRO A 130 3.36 9.96 4.26
N ALA A 131 4.48 10.65 4.32
CA ALA A 131 5.60 10.25 5.18
C ALA A 131 5.29 10.68 6.61
N THR A 132 5.34 9.75 7.56
CA THR A 132 5.13 10.04 8.98
C THR A 132 6.43 9.89 9.76
N VAL A 133 6.95 10.97 10.26
CA VAL A 133 8.07 10.97 11.22
C VAL A 133 7.58 11.56 12.54
N GLY A 134 7.32 10.67 13.52
CA GLY A 134 7.02 11.09 14.89
C GLY A 134 5.60 11.65 15.12
N PRO A 135 5.29 12.14 16.33
CA PRO A 135 3.95 12.57 16.74
C PRO A 135 3.46 13.87 16.07
N THR A 136 4.24 14.49 15.23
CA THR A 136 3.87 15.63 14.40
C THR A 136 3.90 15.22 12.93
N ALA A 137 2.73 14.85 12.42
CA ALA A 137 2.55 14.58 10.98
C ALA A 137 2.85 15.85 10.19
N THR A 138 4.04 15.95 9.63
CA THR A 138 4.31 16.91 8.56
C THR A 138 4.03 16.17 7.26
N THR A 139 3.05 16.64 6.50
CA THR A 139 2.76 16.11 5.17
C THR A 139 3.94 16.36 4.25
N THR A 140 4.81 15.38 4.15
CA THR A 140 5.91 15.37 3.17
C THR A 140 5.42 14.58 1.95
N PRO A 141 5.64 15.04 0.71
CA PRO A 141 5.27 14.27 -0.47
C PRO A 141 5.95 12.91 -0.45
N ALA A 142 5.18 11.91 -0.74
CA ALA A 142 5.44 10.51 -0.50
C ALA A 142 6.39 9.87 -1.51
N ALA A 143 6.84 8.67 -1.17
CA ALA A 143 7.41 7.72 -2.11
C ALA A 143 6.42 7.46 -3.27
N THR A 144 6.87 7.64 -4.50
CA THR A 144 6.10 7.29 -5.70
C THR A 144 6.45 5.87 -6.12
N GLY A 145 5.52 4.94 -5.95
CA GLY A 145 5.62 3.59 -6.53
C GLY A 145 4.92 3.57 -7.89
N ARG A 146 5.49 2.87 -8.86
CA ARG A 146 4.86 2.61 -10.16
C ARG A 146 4.35 1.18 -10.21
N CYS A 147 3.08 0.98 -10.58
CA CYS A 147 2.59 -0.32 -11.03
C CYS A 147 3.19 -0.61 -12.42
N ARG A 148 3.89 -1.72 -12.54
CA ARG A 148 4.37 -2.25 -13.82
C ARG A 148 3.39 -3.24 -14.40
#